data_89fb0e9db42369a467655ffd31846963
#
_entry.id   89fb0e9db42369a467655ffd31846963
#
_cell.length_a   1.000
_cell.length_b   1.000
_cell.length_c   1.000
_cell.angle_alpha   90.00
_cell.angle_beta   90.00
_cell.angle_gamma   90.00
#
_symmetry.space_group_name_H-M   'P 1'
#
loop_
_entity.id
_entity.type
_entity.pdbx_description
1 polymer ?
#
loop_
_entity_poly.entity_id
_entity_poly.type
_entity_poly.pdbx_seq_one_letter_code
_entity_poly.pdbx_strand_id
1 'polypeptide(L)'
;MSLIVPNRLGRIRNVDHNNVFQSVLMDVQFAPLNVPFPRRLQTASIVLWILLMPLCVALFLVALSYRWLLPFVLAYLIFMYIDHSHEMGGRKIGWFRRFPLWNGMRDFFPISLVKTTNLDPSKNYVFGYHPHGIISLGAWVNFATEANSFSSLFKGIDLRLLTLESNFNVPFSREILLCKFNLMAALGICSVSKRSCDNILTKGPGNSLMIVVGGAAESLYAFPGTNDLVLKRRLGFIKLAIRNGASLVPVYSFGENDLWDQLPNPPGSMIRKFQKTFQKWMTFAPPLFHGRGIFTYNYGILPFRRQVVSVGMLIFT
;
A
#
# COMPACT_ATOMS: atom_id res chain seq x y z
N MET A 1 -11.91 -32.44 14.80
CA MET A 1 -12.75 -31.22 14.78
C MET A 1 -12.58 -30.61 13.39
N SER A 2 -13.47 -31.00 12.47
CA SER A 2 -13.39 -30.70 11.04
C SER A 2 -13.97 -29.31 10.77
N LEU A 3 -13.15 -28.40 10.27
CA LEU A 3 -13.60 -27.11 9.76
C LEU A 3 -14.34 -27.32 8.43
N ILE A 4 -15.65 -27.14 8.44
CA ILE A 4 -16.48 -27.12 7.24
C ILE A 4 -16.30 -25.74 6.59
N VAL A 5 -15.59 -25.72 5.45
CA VAL A 5 -15.54 -24.57 4.56
C VAL A 5 -16.74 -24.65 3.63
N PRO A 6 -17.61 -23.64 3.54
CA PRO A 6 -18.72 -23.69 2.61
C PRO A 6 -18.22 -23.52 1.18
N ASN A 7 -18.39 -24.57 0.39
CA ASN A 7 -18.09 -24.64 -1.03
C ASN A 7 -19.19 -23.88 -1.80
N ARG A 8 -18.92 -22.68 -2.28
CA ARG A 8 -19.71 -22.04 -3.34
C ARG A 8 -18.92 -22.04 -4.64
N LEU A 9 -18.91 -23.18 -5.30
CA LEU A 9 -18.56 -23.27 -6.72
C LEU A 9 -19.66 -22.57 -7.54
N GLY A 10 -19.54 -21.27 -7.70
CA GLY A 10 -20.28 -20.50 -8.68
C GLY A 10 -19.66 -20.72 -10.07
N ARG A 11 -20.45 -21.23 -10.99
CA ARG A 11 -20.17 -21.46 -12.39
C ARG A 11 -19.22 -20.42 -12.98
N ILE A 12 -18.14 -20.89 -13.62
CA ILE A 12 -17.38 -20.14 -14.61
C ILE A 12 -18.36 -19.81 -15.76
N ARG A 13 -18.90 -18.61 -15.77
CA ARG A 13 -19.60 -18.08 -16.93
C ARG A 13 -18.53 -17.74 -17.96
N ASN A 14 -18.61 -18.37 -19.12
CA ASN A 14 -17.93 -17.86 -20.32
C ASN A 14 -18.31 -16.40 -20.50
N VAL A 15 -17.35 -15.52 -20.32
CA VAL A 15 -17.55 -14.08 -20.50
C VAL A 15 -17.53 -13.82 -22.00
N ASP A 16 -18.71 -13.70 -22.60
CA ASP A 16 -18.87 -13.22 -23.97
C ASP A 16 -18.29 -11.80 -24.06
N HIS A 17 -17.26 -11.62 -24.85
CA HIS A 17 -16.55 -10.37 -25.04
C HIS A 17 -17.44 -9.18 -25.50
N ASN A 18 -18.63 -9.45 -26.02
CA ASN A 18 -19.60 -8.43 -26.45
C ASN A 18 -20.45 -7.87 -25.30
N ASN A 19 -20.48 -8.52 -24.15
CA ASN A 19 -21.25 -8.08 -22.98
C ASN A 19 -20.47 -7.14 -22.03
N VAL A 20 -19.18 -6.91 -22.26
CA VAL A 20 -18.36 -6.09 -21.35
C VAL A 20 -18.76 -4.59 -21.42
N PHE A 21 -19.20 -4.09 -22.59
CA PHE A 21 -19.69 -2.72 -22.70
C PHE A 21 -21.11 -2.53 -22.16
N GLN A 22 -21.95 -3.56 -22.19
CA GLN A 22 -23.29 -3.48 -21.58
C GLN A 22 -23.27 -3.62 -20.05
N SER A 23 -22.26 -4.28 -19.47
CA SER A 23 -22.10 -4.35 -18.02
C SER A 23 -21.56 -3.06 -17.39
N VAL A 24 -21.07 -2.12 -18.18
CA VAL A 24 -20.59 -0.80 -17.70
C VAL A 24 -21.75 0.17 -17.43
N LEU A 25 -22.93 -0.08 -17.96
CA LEU A 25 -24.18 0.59 -17.56
C LEU A 25 -24.83 -0.16 -16.40
N MET A 26 -24.07 -0.54 -15.38
CA MET A 26 -24.63 -1.04 -14.13
C MET A 26 -25.54 0.04 -13.56
N ASP A 27 -26.75 -0.39 -13.18
CA ASP A 27 -27.66 0.46 -12.43
C ASP A 27 -26.93 1.01 -11.19
N VAL A 28 -26.78 2.33 -11.10
CA VAL A 28 -25.99 2.97 -10.04
C VAL A 28 -26.73 2.79 -8.71
N GLN A 29 -26.13 1.99 -7.82
CA GLN A 29 -26.67 1.74 -6.50
C GLN A 29 -26.26 2.86 -5.54
N PHE A 30 -27.19 3.72 -5.20
CA PHE A 30 -26.95 4.80 -4.24
C PHE A 30 -26.93 4.29 -2.80
N ALA A 31 -26.05 4.86 -2.01
CA ALA A 31 -26.01 4.65 -0.58
C ALA A 31 -27.24 5.31 0.07
N PRO A 32 -27.85 4.70 1.11
CA PRO A 32 -28.94 5.34 1.85
C PRO A 32 -28.45 6.63 2.51
N LEU A 33 -29.32 7.63 2.61
CA LEU A 33 -28.98 8.90 3.26
C LEU A 33 -28.70 8.74 4.76
N ASN A 34 -29.32 7.76 5.38
CA ASN A 34 -29.15 7.48 6.81
C ASN A 34 -28.03 6.45 7.06
N VAL A 35 -26.77 6.88 6.91
CA VAL A 35 -25.58 6.07 7.22
C VAL A 35 -25.14 6.36 8.66
N PRO A 36 -24.92 5.34 9.52
CA PRO A 36 -24.40 5.51 10.87
C PRO A 36 -23.11 6.32 10.92
N PHE A 37 -22.97 7.21 11.91
CA PHE A 37 -21.82 8.12 12.04
C PHE A 37 -20.46 7.41 12.01
N PRO A 38 -20.24 6.26 12.70
CA PRO A 38 -18.97 5.54 12.61
C PRO A 38 -18.61 5.12 11.17
N ARG A 39 -19.61 4.72 10.38
CA ARG A 39 -19.43 4.37 8.97
C ARG A 39 -19.05 5.57 8.10
N ARG A 40 -19.55 6.76 8.43
CA ARG A 40 -19.15 8.01 7.77
C ARG A 40 -17.69 8.34 8.07
N LEU A 41 -17.25 8.21 9.33
CA LEU A 41 -15.85 8.42 9.73
C LEU A 41 -14.89 7.45 9.03
N GLN A 42 -15.25 6.16 8.95
CA GLN A 42 -14.47 5.17 8.20
C GLN A 42 -14.32 5.58 6.72
N THR A 43 -15.42 6.01 6.08
CA THR A 43 -15.37 6.48 4.69
C THR A 43 -14.53 7.74 4.56
N ALA A 44 -14.67 8.70 5.48
CA ALA A 44 -13.85 9.91 5.51
C ALA A 44 -12.35 9.60 5.65
N SER A 45 -11.99 8.59 6.46
CA SER A 45 -10.60 8.15 6.61
C SER A 45 -9.99 7.67 5.29
N ILE A 46 -10.73 6.91 4.51
CA ILE A 46 -10.28 6.46 3.19
C ILE A 46 -10.21 7.62 2.18
N VAL A 47 -11.23 8.48 2.16
CA VAL A 47 -11.25 9.66 1.29
C VAL A 47 -10.06 10.57 1.58
N LEU A 48 -9.82 10.89 2.85
CA LEU A 48 -8.68 11.72 3.25
C LEU A 48 -7.34 11.08 2.83
N TRP A 49 -7.19 9.76 3.00
CA TRP A 49 -5.98 9.07 2.61
C TRP A 49 -5.76 9.07 1.09
N ILE A 50 -6.81 8.82 0.29
CA ILE A 50 -6.72 8.84 -1.19
C ILE A 50 -6.45 10.26 -1.69
N LEU A 51 -7.08 11.27 -1.09
CA LEU A 51 -6.91 12.66 -1.49
C LEU A 51 -5.61 13.29 -1.00
N LEU A 52 -4.87 12.64 -0.08
CA LEU A 52 -3.69 13.21 0.55
C LEU A 52 -2.63 13.63 -0.48
N MET A 53 -2.26 12.73 -1.40
CA MET A 53 -1.26 13.04 -2.43
C MET A 53 -1.75 14.08 -3.45
N PRO A 54 -2.94 13.97 -4.06
CA PRO A 54 -3.50 15.02 -4.92
C PRO A 54 -3.59 16.38 -4.22
N LEU A 55 -3.99 16.41 -2.95
CA LEU A 55 -4.06 17.64 -2.17
C LEU A 55 -2.68 18.26 -1.96
N CYS A 56 -1.66 17.46 -1.65
CA CYS A 56 -0.28 17.95 -1.52
C CYS A 56 0.22 18.57 -2.84
N VAL A 57 -0.06 17.93 -3.97
CA VAL A 57 0.28 18.47 -5.30
C VAL A 57 -0.47 19.77 -5.56
N ALA A 58 -1.77 19.82 -5.30
CA ALA A 58 -2.57 21.02 -5.48
C ALA A 58 -2.06 22.19 -4.61
N LEU A 59 -1.77 21.94 -3.34
CA LEU A 59 -1.19 22.94 -2.43
C LEU A 59 0.18 23.44 -2.90
N PHE A 60 1.01 22.56 -3.45
CA PHE A 60 2.29 22.95 -4.01
C PHE A 60 2.12 23.84 -5.24
N LEU A 61 1.19 23.52 -6.16
CA LEU A 61 0.89 24.35 -7.33
C LEU A 61 0.31 25.71 -6.91
N VAL A 62 -0.56 25.75 -5.90
CA VAL A 62 -1.06 27.00 -5.30
C VAL A 62 0.10 27.80 -4.71
N ALA A 63 1.03 27.18 -3.98
CA ALA A 63 2.18 27.89 -3.43
C ALA A 63 3.08 28.50 -4.53
N LEU A 64 3.21 27.85 -5.69
CA LEU A 64 3.94 28.37 -6.85
C LEU A 64 3.25 29.59 -7.49
N SER A 65 1.94 29.74 -7.35
CA SER A 65 1.19 30.87 -7.93
C SER A 65 1.36 32.20 -7.17
N TYR A 66 1.85 32.13 -5.93
CA TYR A 66 2.07 33.32 -5.11
C TYR A 66 3.55 33.77 -5.11
N ARG A 67 3.86 34.92 -5.71
CA ARG A 67 5.24 35.43 -5.84
C ARG A 67 6.00 35.52 -4.52
N TRP A 68 5.35 35.89 -3.43
CA TRP A 68 5.97 36.01 -2.12
C TRP A 68 6.33 34.65 -1.47
N LEU A 69 5.70 33.55 -1.92
CA LEU A 69 6.04 32.19 -1.49
C LEU A 69 7.21 31.57 -2.27
N LEU A 70 7.54 32.08 -3.45
CA LEU A 70 8.58 31.49 -4.30
C LEU A 70 9.94 31.31 -3.63
N PRO A 71 10.47 32.24 -2.81
CA PRO A 71 11.72 32.01 -2.10
C PRO A 71 11.62 30.81 -1.13
N PHE A 72 10.50 30.65 -0.44
CA PHE A 72 10.28 29.52 0.48
C PHE A 72 10.11 28.20 -0.27
N VAL A 73 9.41 28.21 -1.41
CA VAL A 73 9.28 27.04 -2.30
C VAL A 73 10.66 26.63 -2.82
N LEU A 74 11.49 27.58 -3.27
CA LEU A 74 12.85 27.29 -3.73
C LEU A 74 13.70 26.69 -2.60
N ALA A 75 13.68 27.29 -1.42
CA ALA A 75 14.39 26.76 -0.25
C ALA A 75 13.91 25.35 0.10
N TYR A 76 12.61 25.09 0.00
CA TYR A 76 12.02 23.76 0.23
C TYR A 76 12.48 22.74 -0.83
N LEU A 77 12.53 23.12 -2.12
CA LEU A 77 13.03 22.25 -3.18
C LEU A 77 14.52 21.91 -3.02
N ILE A 78 15.35 22.90 -2.65
CA ILE A 78 16.76 22.69 -2.30
C ILE A 78 16.88 21.71 -1.13
N PHE A 79 16.04 21.91 -0.09
CA PHE A 79 15.97 21.01 1.04
C PHE A 79 15.58 19.58 0.61
N MET A 80 14.57 19.40 -0.25
CA MET A 80 14.19 18.10 -0.78
C MET A 80 15.34 17.41 -1.53
N TYR A 81 16.12 18.18 -2.26
CA TYR A 81 17.28 17.67 -3.01
C TYR A 81 18.41 17.19 -2.07
N ILE A 82 18.70 17.93 -1.00
CA ILE A 82 19.79 17.59 -0.06
C ILE A 82 19.40 16.47 0.90
N ASP A 83 18.12 16.33 1.20
CA ASP A 83 17.65 15.37 2.21
C ASP A 83 17.51 13.95 1.69
N HIS A 84 18.36 13.06 2.19
CA HIS A 84 18.34 11.62 1.89
C HIS A 84 17.74 10.77 3.02
N SER A 85 16.89 11.34 3.88
CA SER A 85 16.28 10.62 5.03
C SER A 85 15.51 9.36 4.63
N HIS A 86 14.93 9.34 3.42
CA HIS A 86 14.21 8.19 2.87
C HIS A 86 15.12 6.97 2.61
N GLU A 87 16.43 7.16 2.54
CA GLU A 87 17.42 6.10 2.43
C GLU A 87 18.06 5.75 3.78
N MET A 88 17.85 6.57 4.81
CA MET A 88 18.48 6.44 6.13
C MET A 88 17.58 5.81 7.19
N GLY A 89 16.54 5.09 6.77
CA GLY A 89 15.59 4.43 7.67
C GLY A 89 14.43 5.31 8.13
N GLY A 90 14.23 6.49 7.54
CA GLY A 90 13.13 7.40 7.84
C GLY A 90 13.10 7.86 9.30
N ARG A 91 12.02 8.49 9.70
CA ARG A 91 11.81 8.96 11.07
C ARG A 91 10.45 8.50 11.56
N LYS A 92 10.41 7.48 12.42
CA LYS A 92 9.15 7.01 13.03
C LYS A 92 8.71 7.94 14.16
N ILE A 93 7.47 8.40 14.12
CA ILE A 93 6.85 9.10 15.23
C ILE A 93 5.67 8.30 15.75
N GLY A 94 5.81 7.79 16.97
CA GLY A 94 4.88 6.82 17.53
C GLY A 94 3.44 7.32 17.66
N TRP A 95 3.21 8.60 17.99
CA TRP A 95 1.85 9.14 18.13
C TRP A 95 1.10 9.17 16.79
N PHE A 96 1.78 9.48 15.67
CA PHE A 96 1.14 9.50 14.36
C PHE A 96 0.79 8.12 13.84
N ARG A 97 1.66 7.15 14.08
CA ARG A 97 1.35 5.75 13.76
C ARG A 97 0.10 5.24 14.50
N ARG A 98 -0.27 5.87 15.63
CA ARG A 98 -1.47 5.60 16.44
C ARG A 98 -2.62 6.55 16.16
N PHE A 99 -2.51 7.43 15.17
CA PHE A 99 -3.53 8.44 14.89
C PHE A 99 -4.88 7.77 14.54
N PRO A 100 -6.01 8.30 15.04
CA PRO A 100 -7.34 7.66 14.88
C PRO A 100 -7.77 7.40 13.44
N LEU A 101 -7.23 8.16 12.48
CA LEU A 101 -7.45 7.97 11.05
C LEU A 101 -7.16 6.52 10.60
N TRP A 102 -6.09 5.94 11.14
CA TRP A 102 -5.67 4.58 10.79
C TRP A 102 -6.63 3.52 11.30
N ASN A 103 -7.24 3.75 12.47
CA ASN A 103 -8.32 2.89 12.97
C ASN A 103 -9.55 2.96 12.05
N GLY A 104 -9.91 4.17 11.57
CA GLY A 104 -10.97 4.33 10.59
C GLY A 104 -10.72 3.56 9.29
N MET A 105 -9.48 3.55 8.81
CA MET A 105 -9.09 2.75 7.64
C MET A 105 -9.17 1.24 7.92
N ARG A 106 -8.62 0.78 9.05
CA ARG A 106 -8.70 -0.62 9.48
C ARG A 106 -10.15 -1.11 9.50
N ASP A 107 -11.02 -0.34 10.13
CA ASP A 107 -12.43 -0.72 10.35
C ASP A 107 -13.29 -0.59 9.07
N PHE A 108 -12.82 0.21 8.09
CA PHE A 108 -13.48 0.29 6.79
C PHE A 108 -13.42 -1.04 6.03
N PHE A 109 -12.28 -1.74 6.08
CA PHE A 109 -12.02 -2.99 5.36
C PHE A 109 -12.15 -4.25 6.21
N PRO A 110 -12.49 -4.21 7.47
CA PRO A 110 -12.02 -5.06 8.56
C PRO A 110 -10.64 -5.71 8.29
N ILE A 111 -9.57 -4.85 8.34
CA ILE A 111 -8.20 -5.33 8.18
C ILE A 111 -7.72 -5.95 9.49
N SER A 112 -7.14 -7.15 9.42
CA SER A 112 -6.52 -7.83 10.54
C SER A 112 -5.08 -8.29 10.23
N LEU A 113 -4.29 -8.41 11.29
CA LEU A 113 -2.92 -8.91 11.24
C LEU A 113 -2.79 -10.15 12.12
N VAL A 114 -2.46 -11.27 11.50
CA VAL A 114 -2.29 -12.56 12.19
C VAL A 114 -0.81 -12.91 12.24
N LYS A 115 -0.31 -13.10 13.46
CA LYS A 115 1.05 -13.57 13.70
C LYS A 115 1.02 -15.07 13.96
N THR A 116 1.77 -15.85 13.18
CA THR A 116 1.85 -17.31 13.35
C THR A 116 3.11 -17.77 14.10
N THR A 117 4.15 -16.94 14.14
CA THR A 117 5.44 -17.29 14.73
C THR A 117 6.04 -16.12 15.50
N ASN A 118 6.74 -16.40 16.60
CA ASN A 118 7.52 -15.40 17.31
C ASN A 118 8.82 -15.11 16.56
N LEU A 119 9.15 -13.83 16.43
CA LEU A 119 10.41 -13.37 15.86
C LEU A 119 11.40 -13.06 16.98
N ASP A 120 12.66 -13.46 16.79
CA ASP A 120 13.75 -13.17 17.72
C ASP A 120 14.19 -11.70 17.54
N PRO A 121 14.09 -10.84 18.57
CA PRO A 121 14.50 -9.43 18.47
C PRO A 121 15.99 -9.21 18.24
N SER A 122 16.82 -10.24 18.43
CA SER A 122 18.26 -10.18 18.15
C SER A 122 18.61 -10.30 16.67
N LYS A 123 17.66 -10.68 15.83
CA LYS A 123 17.82 -10.87 14.38
C LYS A 123 17.17 -9.76 13.58
N ASN A 124 17.62 -9.61 12.34
CA ASN A 124 17.03 -8.71 11.35
C ASN A 124 16.18 -9.49 10.35
N TYR A 125 15.13 -8.84 9.82
CA TYR A 125 14.16 -9.53 8.97
C TYR A 125 13.84 -8.74 7.70
N VAL A 126 13.62 -9.48 6.60
CA VAL A 126 13.04 -8.96 5.37
C VAL A 126 11.67 -9.61 5.19
N PHE A 127 10.63 -8.79 5.34
CA PHE A 127 9.25 -9.20 5.14
C PHE A 127 8.89 -9.07 3.67
N GLY A 128 8.51 -10.17 3.04
CA GLY A 128 8.01 -10.21 1.66
C GLY A 128 6.50 -10.24 1.63
N TYR A 129 5.85 -9.12 1.27
CA TYR A 129 4.40 -8.99 1.26
C TYR A 129 3.80 -9.34 -0.09
N HIS A 130 2.73 -10.10 -0.10
CA HIS A 130 1.93 -10.54 -1.23
C HIS A 130 0.43 -10.61 -0.89
N PRO A 131 -0.45 -10.42 -1.90
CA PRO A 131 -0.21 -9.81 -3.18
C PRO A 131 -0.07 -8.29 -3.09
N HIS A 132 0.39 -7.65 -4.18
CA HIS A 132 0.47 -6.18 -4.23
C HIS A 132 -0.92 -5.52 -4.22
N GLY A 133 -1.96 -6.19 -4.74
CA GLY A 133 -3.23 -5.54 -4.98
C GLY A 133 -3.10 -4.34 -5.93
N ILE A 134 -3.99 -3.38 -5.85
CA ILE A 134 -3.88 -2.11 -6.59
C ILE A 134 -2.84 -1.19 -5.93
N ILE A 135 -2.88 -1.02 -4.60
CA ILE A 135 -2.04 -0.07 -3.86
C ILE A 135 -1.54 -0.58 -2.49
N SER A 136 -1.64 -1.89 -2.22
CA SER A 136 -1.13 -2.54 -0.99
C SER A 136 -1.65 -1.92 0.32
N LEU A 137 -2.98 -1.74 0.42
CA LEU A 137 -3.61 -1.12 1.59
C LEU A 137 -3.40 -1.91 2.88
N GLY A 138 -3.43 -3.25 2.81
CA GLY A 138 -3.15 -4.10 3.95
C GLY A 138 -1.72 -3.94 4.46
N ALA A 139 -0.74 -3.80 3.56
CA ALA A 139 0.64 -3.50 3.94
C ALA A 139 0.73 -2.14 4.66
N TRP A 140 0.07 -1.11 4.13
CA TRP A 140 0.04 0.22 4.74
C TRP A 140 -0.55 0.19 6.16
N VAL A 141 -1.75 -0.33 6.32
CA VAL A 141 -2.47 -0.30 7.61
C VAL A 141 -1.78 -1.18 8.65
N ASN A 142 -1.36 -2.41 8.28
CA ASN A 142 -0.79 -3.36 9.23
C ASN A 142 0.66 -3.07 9.63
N PHE A 143 1.46 -2.48 8.74
CA PHE A 143 2.91 -2.41 8.96
C PHE A 143 3.47 -0.98 8.99
N ALA A 144 2.83 -0.01 8.31
CA ALA A 144 3.22 1.39 8.42
C ALA A 144 2.53 2.10 9.59
N THR A 145 1.42 1.56 10.12
CA THR A 145 0.66 2.13 11.24
C THR A 145 0.59 1.21 12.45
N GLU A 146 0.02 1.69 13.55
CA GLU A 146 -0.28 0.89 14.74
C GLU A 146 -1.77 0.54 14.85
N ALA A 147 -2.54 0.61 13.77
CA ALA A 147 -3.97 0.30 13.79
C ALA A 147 -4.27 -1.13 14.25
N ASN A 148 -3.39 -2.09 13.93
CA ASN A 148 -3.44 -3.48 14.40
C ASN A 148 -2.31 -3.81 15.39
N SER A 149 -1.79 -2.80 16.09
CA SER A 149 -0.82 -2.94 17.20
C SER A 149 0.42 -3.76 16.83
N PHE A 150 1.02 -3.47 15.66
CA PHE A 150 2.21 -4.18 15.18
C PHE A 150 3.30 -4.26 16.23
N SER A 151 3.62 -3.15 16.90
CA SER A 151 4.68 -3.10 17.91
C SER A 151 4.42 -4.01 19.11
N SER A 152 3.16 -4.26 19.45
CA SER A 152 2.76 -5.18 20.53
C SER A 152 2.84 -6.64 20.10
N LEU A 153 2.50 -6.93 18.83
CA LEU A 153 2.54 -8.28 18.26
C LEU A 153 3.98 -8.74 18.02
N PHE A 154 4.84 -7.85 17.51
CA PHE A 154 6.23 -8.13 17.15
C PHE A 154 7.18 -7.30 18.02
N LYS A 155 7.22 -7.62 19.30
CA LYS A 155 8.04 -6.91 20.30
C LYS A 155 9.52 -6.94 19.93
N GLY A 156 10.17 -5.77 19.97
CA GLY A 156 11.59 -5.62 19.65
C GLY A 156 11.91 -5.59 18.15
N ILE A 157 10.91 -5.69 17.27
CA ILE A 157 11.10 -5.57 15.81
C ILE A 157 10.77 -4.15 15.36
N ASP A 158 11.77 -3.45 14.83
CA ASP A 158 11.63 -2.12 14.25
C ASP A 158 11.50 -2.18 12.72
N LEU A 159 10.28 -2.39 12.24
CA LEU A 159 9.97 -2.58 10.82
C LEU A 159 9.82 -1.24 10.08
N ARG A 160 10.36 -1.15 8.87
CA ARG A 160 10.15 -0.07 7.87
C ARG A 160 9.43 -0.63 6.66
N LEU A 161 8.26 -0.08 6.33
CA LEU A 161 7.59 -0.34 5.05
C LEU A 161 8.34 0.41 3.94
N LEU A 162 8.63 -0.27 2.84
CA LEU A 162 9.33 0.33 1.71
C LEU A 162 8.37 0.65 0.56
N THR A 163 8.66 1.76 -0.13
CA THR A 163 7.92 2.19 -1.30
C THR A 163 8.86 2.66 -2.42
N LEU A 164 8.31 2.96 -3.59
CA LEU A 164 9.09 3.49 -4.72
C LEU A 164 9.75 4.81 -4.36
N GLU A 165 10.97 5.00 -4.82
CA GLU A 165 11.74 6.24 -4.63
C GLU A 165 11.01 7.46 -5.18
N SER A 166 10.32 7.31 -6.32
CA SER A 166 9.52 8.38 -6.94
C SER A 166 8.45 8.98 -6.01
N ASN A 167 7.96 8.24 -5.02
CA ASN A 167 6.98 8.76 -4.05
C ASN A 167 7.58 9.85 -3.14
N PHE A 168 8.91 9.87 -2.99
CA PHE A 168 9.62 10.88 -2.21
C PHE A 168 9.93 12.16 -3.01
N ASN A 169 9.63 12.18 -4.31
CA ASN A 169 9.77 13.35 -5.17
C ASN A 169 8.51 14.21 -5.22
N VAL A 170 7.42 13.79 -4.57
CA VAL A 170 6.16 14.56 -4.52
C VAL A 170 6.25 15.54 -3.36
N PRO A 171 6.26 16.87 -3.63
CA PRO A 171 6.33 17.91 -2.59
C PRO A 171 5.20 17.77 -1.57
N PHE A 172 5.45 18.13 -0.33
CA PHE A 172 4.58 18.00 0.84
C PHE A 172 4.18 16.55 1.19
N SER A 173 3.83 15.71 0.21
CA SER A 173 3.54 14.29 0.42
C SER A 173 4.75 13.54 0.98
N ARG A 174 5.96 13.86 0.48
CA ARG A 174 7.21 13.34 1.00
C ARG A 174 7.35 13.56 2.51
N GLU A 175 6.99 14.75 3.00
CA GLU A 175 7.13 15.10 4.41
C GLU A 175 6.19 14.27 5.29
N ILE A 176 5.04 13.88 4.79
CA ILE A 176 4.12 12.96 5.47
C ILE A 176 4.72 11.56 5.56
N LEU A 177 5.42 11.11 4.53
CA LEU A 177 6.12 9.83 4.53
C LEU A 177 7.36 9.82 5.43
N LEU A 178 8.12 10.92 5.50
CA LEU A 178 9.45 11.01 6.14
C LEU A 178 9.48 11.74 7.48
N CYS A 179 8.59 12.71 7.70
CA CYS A 179 8.51 13.68 8.82
C CYS A 179 9.78 14.50 9.13
N LYS A 180 9.73 15.79 8.81
CA LYS A 180 10.76 16.75 9.26
C LYS A 180 10.27 17.91 10.10
N PHE A 181 9.00 18.26 10.04
CA PHE A 181 8.43 19.34 10.86
C PHE A 181 7.49 18.78 11.91
N ASN A 182 7.54 19.34 13.14
CA ASN A 182 6.77 18.91 14.32
C ASN A 182 5.24 18.93 14.16
N LEU A 183 4.70 19.33 13.01
CA LEU A 183 3.27 19.43 12.77
C LEU A 183 2.65 18.26 11.99
N MET A 184 3.45 17.52 11.21
CA MET A 184 2.95 16.38 10.42
C MET A 184 3.89 15.19 10.56
N ALA A 185 3.43 14.20 11.24
CA ALA A 185 4.16 13.07 11.74
C ALA A 185 4.33 11.95 10.73
N ALA A 186 5.49 11.33 10.69
CA ALA A 186 5.84 10.29 9.74
C ALA A 186 5.55 8.88 10.19
N LEU A 187 5.21 8.09 9.21
CA LEU A 187 5.04 6.64 9.33
C LEU A 187 6.38 5.89 9.34
N GLY A 188 7.48 6.57 8.97
CA GLY A 188 8.81 5.94 8.85
C GLY A 188 8.90 5.03 7.63
N ILE A 189 8.20 5.38 6.55
CA ILE A 189 8.29 4.69 5.26
C ILE A 189 9.58 5.09 4.56
N CYS A 190 10.26 4.13 3.90
CA CYS A 190 11.55 4.34 3.28
C CYS A 190 11.56 3.94 1.80
N SER A 191 12.60 4.34 1.08
CA SER A 191 12.82 3.92 -0.31
C SER A 191 13.14 2.43 -0.38
N VAL A 192 12.68 1.78 -1.45
CA VAL A 192 13.03 0.39 -1.78
C VAL A 192 14.40 0.28 -2.46
N SER A 193 15.17 1.37 -2.52
CA SER A 193 16.53 1.35 -3.07
C SER A 193 17.44 0.40 -2.28
N LYS A 194 18.42 -0.19 -2.98
CA LYS A 194 19.40 -1.08 -2.35
C LYS A 194 20.11 -0.39 -1.17
N ARG A 195 20.51 0.88 -1.35
CA ARG A 195 21.18 1.69 -0.34
C ARG A 195 20.30 1.86 0.92
N SER A 196 19.03 2.18 0.74
CA SER A 196 18.07 2.27 1.84
C SER A 196 17.95 0.96 2.61
N CYS A 197 17.81 -0.15 1.89
CA CYS A 197 17.68 -1.47 2.50
C CYS A 197 18.93 -1.86 3.30
N ASP A 198 20.11 -1.68 2.73
CA ASP A 198 21.38 -1.96 3.40
C ASP A 198 21.53 -1.06 4.66
N ASN A 199 21.24 0.25 4.54
CA ASN A 199 21.28 1.18 5.67
C ASN A 199 20.31 0.82 6.81
N ILE A 200 19.15 0.24 6.51
CA ILE A 200 18.19 -0.17 7.55
C ILE A 200 18.69 -1.43 8.26
N LEU A 201 19.08 -2.46 7.50
CA LEU A 201 19.46 -3.75 8.04
C LEU A 201 20.80 -3.75 8.81
N THR A 202 21.68 -2.77 8.55
CA THR A 202 22.97 -2.63 9.25
C THR A 202 22.92 -1.79 10.53
N LYS A 203 21.75 -1.21 10.91
CA LYS A 203 21.63 -0.38 12.12
C LYS A 203 21.71 -1.13 13.45
N GLY A 204 21.66 -2.44 13.42
CA GLY A 204 21.70 -3.29 14.60
C GLY A 204 20.55 -4.30 14.64
N PRO A 205 20.42 -5.07 15.71
CA PRO A 205 19.42 -6.12 15.85
C PRO A 205 17.99 -5.53 15.89
N GLY A 206 17.02 -6.34 15.45
CA GLY A 206 15.60 -5.97 15.40
C GLY A 206 15.21 -5.07 14.25
N ASN A 207 16.17 -4.42 13.55
CA ASN A 207 15.87 -3.59 12.39
C ASN A 207 15.41 -4.45 11.21
N SER A 208 14.26 -4.14 10.69
CA SER A 208 13.59 -4.97 9.69
C SER A 208 12.95 -4.10 8.62
N LEU A 209 12.74 -4.67 7.44
CA LEU A 209 12.09 -3.99 6.35
C LEU A 209 11.01 -4.87 5.71
N MET A 210 10.02 -4.22 5.11
CA MET A 210 8.97 -4.88 4.33
C MET A 210 8.98 -4.39 2.90
N ILE A 211 9.03 -5.34 1.99
CA ILE A 211 8.93 -5.12 0.54
C ILE A 211 7.63 -5.73 0.03
N VAL A 212 6.84 -4.95 -0.70
CA VAL A 212 5.75 -5.48 -1.52
C VAL A 212 6.36 -6.01 -2.82
N VAL A 213 6.65 -7.32 -2.83
CA VAL A 213 7.60 -7.94 -3.78
C VAL A 213 7.17 -7.84 -5.23
N GLY A 214 5.88 -8.04 -5.52
CA GLY A 214 5.34 -8.00 -6.88
C GLY A 214 5.47 -6.62 -7.55
N GLY A 215 5.36 -5.56 -6.75
CA GLY A 215 5.42 -4.17 -7.21
C GLY A 215 4.38 -3.85 -8.27
N ALA A 216 4.56 -2.74 -8.98
CA ALA A 216 3.65 -2.26 -10.01
C ALA A 216 3.33 -3.27 -11.15
N ALA A 217 4.16 -4.28 -11.34
CA ALA A 217 3.86 -5.33 -12.33
C ALA A 217 2.73 -6.26 -11.87
N GLU A 218 2.65 -6.52 -10.56
CA GLU A 218 1.62 -7.39 -9.97
C GLU A 218 0.28 -6.68 -9.85
N SER A 219 0.24 -5.35 -9.69
CA SER A 219 -1.03 -4.63 -9.68
C SER A 219 -1.85 -4.77 -10.97
N LEU A 220 -1.21 -5.09 -12.10
CA LEU A 220 -1.91 -5.38 -13.36
C LEU A 220 -2.58 -6.77 -13.40
N TYR A 221 -2.34 -7.61 -12.39
CA TYR A 221 -2.94 -8.94 -12.20
C TYR A 221 -3.85 -9.00 -10.97
N ALA A 222 -4.07 -7.85 -10.31
CA ALA A 222 -4.88 -7.76 -9.10
C ALA A 222 -6.39 -7.82 -9.44
N PHE A 223 -6.86 -8.96 -9.92
CA PHE A 223 -8.29 -9.21 -10.15
C PHE A 223 -8.91 -9.85 -8.92
N PRO A 224 -10.18 -9.51 -8.57
CA PRO A 224 -10.89 -10.16 -7.48
C PRO A 224 -10.91 -11.68 -7.61
N GLY A 225 -10.68 -12.37 -6.51
CA GLY A 225 -10.66 -13.84 -6.46
C GLY A 225 -9.44 -14.50 -7.11
N THR A 226 -8.43 -13.73 -7.54
CA THR A 226 -7.20 -14.29 -8.12
C THR A 226 -6.02 -14.15 -7.15
N ASN A 227 -5.04 -15.06 -7.31
CA ASN A 227 -3.82 -15.11 -6.52
C ASN A 227 -2.57 -15.15 -7.40
N ASP A 228 -2.61 -14.48 -8.56
CA ASP A 228 -1.48 -14.45 -9.49
C ASP A 228 -0.36 -13.57 -8.95
N LEU A 229 0.80 -14.17 -8.68
CA LEU A 229 1.95 -13.48 -8.11
C LEU A 229 3.09 -13.30 -9.13
N VAL A 230 3.77 -12.17 -9.07
CA VAL A 230 4.98 -11.90 -9.84
C VAL A 230 6.19 -12.14 -8.93
N LEU A 231 6.46 -13.41 -8.57
CA LEU A 231 7.51 -13.77 -7.61
C LEU A 231 8.79 -14.31 -8.30
N LYS A 232 8.66 -15.23 -9.27
CA LYS A 232 9.81 -15.96 -9.87
C LYS A 232 10.92 -15.06 -10.44
N ARG A 233 10.58 -13.83 -10.86
CA ARG A 233 11.52 -12.85 -11.40
C ARG A 233 12.03 -11.85 -10.37
N ARG A 234 11.55 -11.90 -9.12
CA ARG A 234 11.83 -10.94 -8.06
C ARG A 234 12.82 -11.49 -7.02
N LEU A 235 14.03 -11.84 -7.46
CA LEU A 235 15.04 -12.43 -6.58
C LEU A 235 15.82 -11.39 -5.77
N GLY A 236 15.59 -10.09 -5.99
CA GLY A 236 16.36 -9.00 -5.36
C GLY A 236 16.26 -8.99 -3.84
N PHE A 237 15.06 -9.21 -3.29
CA PHE A 237 14.84 -9.20 -1.84
C PHE A 237 15.49 -10.41 -1.14
N ILE A 238 15.55 -11.58 -1.82
CA ILE A 238 16.26 -12.77 -1.30
C ILE A 238 17.76 -12.49 -1.26
N LYS A 239 18.35 -11.98 -2.36
CA LYS A 239 19.76 -11.60 -2.40
C LYS A 239 20.11 -10.56 -1.34
N LEU A 240 19.20 -9.62 -1.08
CA LEU A 240 19.35 -8.61 -0.04
C LEU A 240 19.38 -9.25 1.35
N ALA A 241 18.45 -10.15 1.66
CA ALA A 241 18.37 -10.87 2.92
C ALA A 241 19.68 -11.67 3.18
N ILE A 242 20.09 -12.47 2.21
CA ILE A 242 21.34 -13.30 2.31
C ILE A 242 22.56 -12.41 2.58
N ARG A 243 22.72 -11.30 1.83
CA ARG A 243 23.87 -10.41 1.97
C ARG A 243 23.94 -9.72 3.34
N ASN A 244 22.80 -9.41 3.93
CA ASN A 244 22.73 -8.72 5.22
C ASN A 244 22.51 -9.67 6.40
N GLY A 245 22.55 -10.99 6.19
CA GLY A 245 22.31 -11.99 7.26
C GLY A 245 20.91 -11.88 7.86
N ALA A 246 19.93 -11.37 7.11
CA ALA A 246 18.56 -11.19 7.57
C ALA A 246 17.71 -12.39 7.19
N SER A 247 16.82 -12.80 8.09
CA SER A 247 15.86 -13.88 7.84
C SER A 247 14.67 -13.39 7.01
N LEU A 248 14.11 -14.26 6.18
CA LEU A 248 12.94 -13.96 5.36
C LEU A 248 11.65 -14.30 6.12
N VAL A 249 10.70 -13.37 6.11
CA VAL A 249 9.35 -13.55 6.65
C VAL A 249 8.33 -13.35 5.52
N PRO A 250 7.78 -14.42 4.96
CA PRO A 250 6.70 -14.28 3.98
C PRO A 250 5.43 -13.77 4.66
N VAL A 251 4.76 -12.82 4.01
CA VAL A 251 3.48 -12.29 4.43
C VAL A 251 2.50 -12.41 3.28
N TYR A 252 1.37 -13.07 3.53
CA TYR A 252 0.29 -13.15 2.57
C TYR A 252 -0.95 -12.43 3.08
N SER A 253 -1.56 -11.62 2.22
CA SER A 253 -2.74 -10.81 2.54
C SER A 253 -3.94 -11.26 1.73
N PHE A 254 -4.79 -12.04 2.35
CA PHE A 254 -6.05 -12.50 1.77
C PHE A 254 -7.01 -11.32 1.64
N GLY A 255 -7.69 -11.20 0.48
CA GLY A 255 -8.64 -10.12 0.19
C GLY A 255 -8.02 -8.83 -0.35
N GLU A 256 -6.68 -8.70 -0.45
CA GLU A 256 -6.04 -7.51 -0.97
C GLU A 256 -6.42 -7.23 -2.43
N ASN A 257 -6.52 -8.27 -3.29
CA ASN A 257 -6.93 -8.15 -4.68
C ASN A 257 -8.44 -7.86 -4.83
N ASP A 258 -9.22 -8.06 -3.79
CA ASP A 258 -10.68 -7.92 -3.84
C ASP A 258 -11.15 -6.49 -3.58
N LEU A 259 -10.25 -5.57 -3.21
CA LEU A 259 -10.60 -4.21 -2.82
C LEU A 259 -11.12 -3.34 -3.97
N TRP A 260 -10.78 -3.67 -5.20
CA TRP A 260 -11.25 -3.03 -6.42
C TRP A 260 -11.54 -4.06 -7.50
N ASP A 261 -12.47 -3.74 -8.37
CA ASP A 261 -12.64 -4.48 -9.61
C ASP A 261 -11.76 -3.84 -10.68
N GLN A 262 -11.05 -4.65 -11.45
CA GLN A 262 -10.14 -4.20 -12.51
C GLN A 262 -10.73 -4.50 -13.89
N LEU A 263 -10.60 -3.57 -14.82
CA LEU A 263 -11.00 -3.81 -16.21
C LEU A 263 -10.12 -4.90 -16.83
N PRO A 264 -10.71 -5.84 -17.60
CA PRO A 264 -9.96 -6.90 -18.27
C PRO A 264 -8.85 -6.31 -19.13
N ASN A 265 -7.64 -6.81 -18.94
CA ASN A 265 -6.46 -6.39 -19.70
C ASN A 265 -5.67 -7.61 -20.24
N PRO A 266 -6.27 -8.46 -21.08
CA PRO A 266 -5.64 -9.70 -21.54
C PRO A 266 -4.31 -9.43 -22.24
N PRO A 267 -3.38 -10.40 -22.22
CA PRO A 267 -2.13 -10.30 -22.97
C PRO A 267 -2.38 -9.97 -24.45
N GLY A 268 -1.65 -8.97 -24.99
CA GLY A 268 -1.80 -8.54 -26.38
C GLY A 268 -2.81 -7.42 -26.62
N SER A 269 -3.72 -7.11 -25.66
CA SER A 269 -4.66 -6.00 -25.79
C SER A 269 -3.94 -4.64 -25.85
N MET A 270 -4.60 -3.65 -26.49
CA MET A 270 -4.11 -2.27 -26.55
C MET A 270 -3.92 -1.66 -25.15
N ILE A 271 -4.86 -1.94 -24.24
CA ILE A 271 -4.79 -1.53 -22.84
C ILE A 271 -3.51 -2.08 -22.20
N ARG A 272 -3.24 -3.39 -22.37
CA ARG A 272 -2.05 -4.02 -21.79
C ARG A 272 -0.76 -3.48 -22.39
N LYS A 273 -0.73 -3.19 -23.67
CA LYS A 273 0.43 -2.56 -24.33
C LYS A 273 0.69 -1.16 -23.77
N PHE A 274 -0.36 -0.33 -23.66
CA PHE A 274 -0.27 0.99 -23.07
C PHE A 274 0.25 0.93 -21.61
N GLN A 275 -0.37 0.09 -20.76
CA GLN A 275 0.04 -0.07 -19.36
C GLN A 275 1.51 -0.48 -19.22
N LYS A 276 1.99 -1.43 -20.05
CA LYS A 276 3.40 -1.85 -20.04
C LYS A 276 4.35 -0.77 -20.55
N THR A 277 3.96 -0.01 -21.56
CA THR A 277 4.78 1.11 -22.07
C THR A 277 4.87 2.22 -21.04
N PHE A 278 3.75 2.58 -20.43
CA PHE A 278 3.68 3.57 -19.36
C PHE A 278 4.53 3.14 -18.15
N GLN A 279 4.44 1.85 -17.76
CA GLN A 279 5.24 1.29 -16.66
C GLN A 279 6.75 1.42 -16.91
N LYS A 280 7.21 1.25 -18.15
CA LYS A 280 8.62 1.42 -18.49
C LYS A 280 9.12 2.86 -18.29
N TRP A 281 8.25 3.84 -18.51
CA TRP A 281 8.61 5.26 -18.42
C TRP A 281 8.45 5.82 -17.01
N MET A 282 7.35 5.46 -16.34
CA MET A 282 6.95 6.07 -15.07
C MET A 282 7.26 5.20 -13.85
N THR A 283 7.84 3.99 -14.04
CA THR A 283 8.15 3.00 -12.99
C THR A 283 6.93 2.44 -12.24
N PHE A 284 5.74 3.00 -12.43
CA PHE A 284 4.48 2.44 -11.93
C PHE A 284 3.54 2.05 -13.08
N ALA A 285 2.64 1.10 -12.85
CA ALA A 285 1.64 0.69 -13.82
C ALA A 285 0.30 1.35 -13.48
N PRO A 286 -0.42 1.97 -14.44
CA PRO A 286 -1.76 2.48 -14.22
C PRO A 286 -2.78 1.34 -14.39
N PRO A 287 -3.20 0.63 -13.32
CA PRO A 287 -4.32 -0.30 -13.42
C PRO A 287 -5.59 0.49 -13.71
N LEU A 288 -6.41 0.01 -14.62
CA LEU A 288 -7.74 0.56 -14.86
C LEU A 288 -8.71 -0.16 -13.94
N PHE A 289 -9.07 0.48 -12.87
CA PHE A 289 -9.90 -0.09 -11.82
C PHE A 289 -11.10 0.79 -11.50
N HIS A 290 -12.12 0.19 -10.92
CA HIS A 290 -13.22 0.89 -10.31
C HIS A 290 -13.54 0.26 -8.95
N GLY A 291 -14.26 1.01 -8.16
CA GLY A 291 -14.71 0.58 -6.84
C GLY A 291 -16.02 1.28 -6.51
N ARG A 292 -16.20 1.66 -5.26
CA ARG A 292 -17.37 2.44 -4.83
C ARG A 292 -17.11 3.94 -4.81
N GLY A 293 -18.18 4.71 -4.79
CA GLY A 293 -18.14 6.14 -4.49
C GLY A 293 -18.42 6.43 -3.00
N ILE A 294 -18.48 7.72 -2.67
CA ILE A 294 -18.93 8.18 -1.34
C ILE A 294 -20.43 7.90 -1.18
N PHE A 295 -21.22 8.21 -2.21
CA PHE A 295 -22.68 8.09 -2.23
C PHE A 295 -23.19 6.93 -3.09
N THR A 296 -22.30 6.12 -3.64
CA THR A 296 -22.63 4.98 -4.50
C THR A 296 -21.89 3.73 -4.03
N TYR A 297 -22.52 2.55 -4.17
CA TYR A 297 -21.93 1.30 -3.69
C TYR A 297 -21.12 0.55 -4.77
N ASN A 298 -21.40 0.78 -6.03
CA ASN A 298 -20.84 0.04 -7.15
C ASN A 298 -20.15 0.89 -8.22
N TYR A 299 -20.05 2.22 -8.00
CA TYR A 299 -19.39 3.10 -8.96
C TYR A 299 -18.57 4.19 -8.25
N GLY A 300 -17.29 4.26 -8.54
CA GLY A 300 -16.36 5.26 -8.02
C GLY A 300 -14.91 4.78 -7.95
N ILE A 301 -14.08 5.54 -7.28
CA ILE A 301 -12.64 5.28 -7.15
C ILE A 301 -12.24 4.74 -5.76
N LEU A 302 -13.16 4.79 -4.79
CA LEU A 302 -12.90 4.27 -3.45
C LEU A 302 -12.93 2.75 -3.48
N PRO A 303 -12.14 2.08 -2.63
CA PRO A 303 -12.17 0.63 -2.53
C PRO A 303 -13.51 0.11 -2.00
N PHE A 304 -13.85 -1.12 -2.34
CA PHE A 304 -14.96 -1.82 -1.73
C PHE A 304 -14.65 -2.18 -0.28
N ARG A 305 -15.70 -2.29 0.56
CA ARG A 305 -15.58 -2.73 1.94
C ARG A 305 -15.48 -4.25 1.99
N ARG A 306 -14.32 -4.80 1.70
CA ARG A 306 -14.04 -6.24 1.76
C ARG A 306 -12.96 -6.50 2.81
N GLN A 307 -13.05 -7.64 3.48
CA GLN A 307 -12.12 -8.01 4.55
C GLN A 307 -10.72 -8.26 3.99
N VAL A 308 -9.69 -7.82 4.73
CA VAL A 308 -8.29 -8.08 4.44
C VAL A 308 -7.64 -8.75 5.64
N VAL A 309 -7.04 -9.91 5.46
CA VAL A 309 -6.33 -10.65 6.51
C VAL A 309 -4.89 -10.86 6.10
N SER A 310 -3.98 -10.13 6.73
CA SER A 310 -2.54 -10.33 6.51
C SER A 310 -2.00 -11.34 7.51
N VAL A 311 -1.36 -12.39 7.01
CA VAL A 311 -0.77 -13.47 7.81
C VAL A 311 0.74 -13.45 7.63
N GLY A 312 1.49 -13.21 8.71
CA GLY A 312 2.94 -13.40 8.73
C GLY A 312 3.27 -14.86 9.01
N MET A 313 3.91 -15.53 8.05
CA MET A 313 4.17 -16.97 8.08
C MET A 313 5.57 -17.32 8.59
N LEU A 314 5.90 -18.63 8.51
CA LEU A 314 7.17 -19.24 8.94
C LEU A 314 8.41 -18.47 8.46
N ILE A 315 9.44 -18.45 9.30
CA ILE A 315 10.73 -17.84 9.03
C ILE A 315 11.58 -18.80 8.20
N PHE A 316 12.21 -18.30 7.14
CA PHE A 316 13.30 -18.99 6.45
C PHE A 316 14.62 -18.30 6.84
N THR A 317 15.48 -19.04 7.50
CA THR A 317 16.83 -18.62 7.93
C THR A 317 17.88 -19.06 6.94
#